data_f126b08cd1f8e6a4db230354b7c7b407
#
_entry.id   f126b08cd1f8e6a4db230354b7c7b407
#
_cell.length_a   1.000
_cell.length_b   1.000
_cell.length_c   1.000
_cell.angle_alpha   90.00
_cell.angle_beta   90.00
_cell.angle_gamma   90.00
#
_symmetry.space_group_name_H-M   'P 1'
#
loop_
_entity.id
_entity.type
_entity.pdbx_description
1 polymer ?
#
loop_
_entity_poly.entity_id
_entity_poly.type
_entity_poly.pdbx_seq_one_letter_code
_entity_poly.pdbx_strand_id
1 'polypeptide(L)'
;MNGLYTILLLIASNIFMTLAWYGHLKLQQTGTTSNWPLIGVIAFSWMIAFFEYCCQVPANRIGFTGNGGPFTLVQLKVIQECISLVVFTVMINMMFGNQGLHWNHYLAFLFLVAAVYLVFLK
;
A
#
# COMPACT_ATOMS: atom_id res chain seq x y z
N MET A 1 4.54 -11.55 18.16
CA MET A 1 5.45 -11.62 17.01
C MET A 1 4.71 -11.66 15.68
N ASN A 2 3.62 -12.45 15.60
CA ASN A 2 2.89 -12.52 14.34
C ASN A 2 2.33 -11.17 13.90
N GLY A 3 1.89 -10.33 14.85
CA GLY A 3 1.39 -9.01 14.51
C GLY A 3 2.47 -8.12 13.90
N LEU A 4 3.68 -8.20 14.44
CA LEU A 4 4.79 -7.41 13.89
C LEU A 4 5.16 -7.88 12.48
N TYR A 5 5.25 -9.17 12.26
CA TYR A 5 5.54 -9.71 10.93
C TYR A 5 4.45 -9.32 9.94
N THR A 6 3.19 -9.39 10.36
CA THR A 6 2.07 -8.99 9.52
C THR A 6 2.21 -7.53 9.08
N ILE A 7 2.49 -6.64 10.03
CA ILE A 7 2.59 -5.20 9.73
C ILE A 7 3.78 -4.93 8.82
N LEU A 8 4.94 -5.54 9.08
CA LEU A 8 6.12 -5.34 8.25
C LEU A 8 5.88 -5.84 6.82
N LEU A 9 5.26 -6.99 6.68
CA LEU A 9 4.93 -7.52 5.35
C LEU A 9 3.91 -6.66 4.63
N LEU A 10 2.93 -6.10 5.34
CA LEU A 10 1.97 -5.20 4.73
C LEU A 10 2.63 -3.90 4.27
N ILE A 11 3.59 -3.38 5.03
CA ILE A 11 4.33 -2.20 4.61
C ILE A 11 5.10 -2.50 3.32
N ALA A 12 5.82 -3.62 3.27
CA ALA A 12 6.54 -4.01 2.06
C ALA A 12 5.59 -4.22 0.88
N SER A 13 4.47 -4.89 1.12
CA SER A 13 3.44 -5.12 0.12
C SER A 13 2.94 -3.81 -0.48
N ASN A 14 2.67 -2.82 0.37
CA ASN A 14 2.13 -1.55 -0.11
C ASN A 14 3.17 -0.73 -0.86
N ILE A 15 4.45 -0.86 -0.52
CA ILE A 15 5.51 -0.23 -1.31
C ILE A 15 5.49 -0.78 -2.74
N PHE A 16 5.45 -2.10 -2.89
CA PHE A 16 5.37 -2.72 -4.21
C PHE A 16 4.09 -2.35 -4.94
N MET A 17 2.97 -2.32 -4.23
CA MET A 17 1.70 -1.98 -4.86
C MET A 17 1.68 -0.53 -5.36
N THR A 18 2.23 0.40 -4.58
CA THR A 18 2.33 1.78 -5.02
C THR A 18 3.21 1.90 -6.26
N LEU A 19 4.31 1.14 -6.30
CA LEU A 19 5.16 1.09 -7.49
C LEU A 19 4.40 0.50 -8.68
N ALA A 20 3.60 -0.54 -8.46
CA ALA A 20 2.82 -1.14 -9.53
C ALA A 20 1.79 -0.15 -10.10
N TRP A 21 1.14 0.62 -9.22
CA TRP A 21 0.12 1.56 -9.65
C TRP A 21 0.70 2.80 -10.33
N TYR A 22 1.81 3.32 -9.82
CA TYR A 22 2.25 4.67 -10.19
C TYR A 22 3.68 4.73 -10.68
N GLY A 23 4.44 3.66 -10.55
CA GLY A 23 5.83 3.65 -10.98
C GLY A 23 5.96 3.92 -12.48
N HIS A 24 5.04 3.35 -13.28
CA HIS A 24 5.08 3.58 -14.72
C HIS A 24 4.82 5.05 -15.07
N LEU A 25 4.00 5.74 -14.27
CA LEU A 25 3.75 7.17 -14.49
C LEU A 25 5.02 7.98 -14.23
N LYS A 26 5.76 7.63 -13.18
CA LYS A 26 7.04 8.30 -12.90
C LYS A 26 8.04 8.06 -14.02
N LEU A 27 8.15 6.84 -14.50
CA LEU A 27 9.03 6.52 -15.61
C LEU A 27 8.62 7.24 -16.87
N GLN A 28 7.32 7.41 -17.10
CA GLN A 28 6.82 8.16 -18.24
C GLN A 28 7.22 9.63 -18.15
N GLN A 29 7.14 10.22 -16.95
CA GLN A 29 7.56 11.61 -16.75
C GLN A 29 9.03 11.81 -17.06
N THR A 30 9.88 10.84 -16.73
CA THR A 30 11.30 10.94 -17.01
C THR A 30 11.64 10.58 -18.45
N GLY A 31 10.67 10.15 -19.25
CA GLY A 31 10.86 9.78 -20.64
C GLY A 31 11.34 8.36 -20.85
N THR A 32 11.60 7.61 -19.79
CA THR A 32 12.17 6.26 -19.91
C THR A 32 11.23 5.30 -20.63
N THR A 33 9.93 5.39 -20.33
CA THR A 33 8.94 4.47 -20.90
C THR A 33 7.95 5.16 -21.84
N SER A 34 8.25 6.38 -22.28
CA SER A 34 7.30 7.14 -23.07
C SER A 34 6.93 6.46 -24.40
N ASN A 35 7.84 5.62 -24.92
CA ASN A 35 7.64 4.92 -26.18
C ASN A 35 7.13 3.49 -26.01
N TRP A 36 6.89 3.06 -24.77
CA TRP A 36 6.44 1.70 -24.52
C TRP A 36 4.97 1.56 -24.91
N PRO A 37 4.58 0.43 -25.51
CA PRO A 37 3.17 0.19 -25.74
C PRO A 37 2.45 -0.05 -24.42
N LEU A 38 1.14 0.20 -24.41
CA LEU A 38 0.33 0.05 -23.20
C LEU A 38 0.46 -1.35 -22.61
N ILE A 39 0.50 -2.37 -23.46
CA ILE A 39 0.58 -3.75 -22.96
C ILE A 39 1.91 -4.01 -22.26
N GLY A 40 2.98 -3.37 -22.70
CA GLY A 40 4.27 -3.48 -22.03
C GLY A 40 4.25 -2.84 -20.65
N VAL A 41 3.59 -1.70 -20.53
CA VAL A 41 3.44 -1.03 -19.23
C VAL A 41 2.60 -1.89 -18.27
N ILE A 42 1.53 -2.48 -18.78
CA ILE A 42 0.68 -3.37 -17.98
C ILE A 42 1.49 -4.56 -17.49
N ALA A 43 2.28 -5.17 -18.35
CA ALA A 43 3.12 -6.32 -17.97
C ALA A 43 4.14 -5.93 -16.90
N PHE A 44 4.76 -4.76 -17.05
CA PHE A 44 5.71 -4.26 -16.06
C PHE A 44 5.05 -4.09 -14.69
N SER A 45 3.89 -3.45 -14.65
CA SER A 45 3.14 -3.26 -13.41
C SER A 45 2.70 -4.59 -12.81
N TRP A 46 2.30 -5.51 -13.65
CA TRP A 46 1.88 -6.83 -13.21
C TRP A 46 3.03 -7.59 -12.54
N MET A 47 4.23 -7.47 -13.08
CA MET A 47 5.41 -8.10 -12.47
C MET A 47 5.68 -7.52 -11.08
N ILE A 48 5.54 -6.23 -10.91
CA ILE A 48 5.70 -5.59 -9.60
C ILE A 48 4.61 -6.08 -8.64
N ALA A 49 3.38 -6.18 -9.12
CA ALA A 49 2.27 -6.67 -8.31
C ALA A 49 2.48 -8.12 -7.86
N PHE A 50 3.17 -8.93 -8.65
CA PHE A 50 3.52 -10.27 -8.25
C PHE A 50 4.33 -10.27 -6.96
N PHE A 51 5.33 -9.39 -6.87
CA PHE A 51 6.12 -9.26 -5.65
C PHE A 51 5.28 -8.75 -4.50
N GLU A 52 4.33 -7.85 -4.79
CA GLU A 52 3.40 -7.38 -3.77
C GLU A 52 2.61 -8.54 -3.17
N TYR A 53 2.09 -9.42 -3.99
CA TYR A 53 1.37 -10.58 -3.49
C TYR A 53 2.25 -11.52 -2.68
N CYS A 54 3.53 -11.62 -3.01
CA CYS A 54 4.47 -12.41 -2.22
C CYS A 54 4.61 -11.90 -0.80
N CYS A 55 4.32 -10.62 -0.58
CA CYS A 55 4.33 -10.03 0.76
C CYS A 55 2.94 -10.02 1.39
N GLN A 56 1.91 -9.68 0.62
CA GLN A 56 0.57 -9.49 1.16
C GLN A 56 -0.11 -10.78 1.58
N VAL A 57 -0.01 -11.82 0.75
CA VAL A 57 -0.67 -13.08 1.06
C VAL A 57 -0.11 -13.70 2.34
N PRO A 58 1.23 -13.79 2.54
CA PRO A 58 1.75 -14.25 3.82
C PRO A 58 1.35 -13.34 4.99
N ALA A 59 1.30 -12.02 4.77
CA ALA A 59 0.92 -11.09 5.83
C ALA A 59 -0.49 -11.38 6.33
N ASN A 60 -1.43 -11.52 5.41
CA ASN A 60 -2.81 -11.80 5.77
C ASN A 60 -2.95 -13.18 6.41
N ARG A 61 -2.19 -14.14 5.91
CA ARG A 61 -2.26 -15.50 6.43
C ARG A 61 -1.73 -15.60 7.85
N ILE A 62 -0.60 -14.94 8.11
CA ILE A 62 0.00 -14.94 9.45
C ILE A 62 -0.85 -14.14 10.42
N GLY A 63 -1.43 -13.04 9.97
CA GLY A 63 -2.15 -12.12 10.85
C GLY A 63 -3.58 -12.51 11.18
N PHE A 64 -4.19 -13.41 10.40
CA PHE A 64 -5.59 -13.74 10.56
C PHE A 64 -5.82 -14.65 11.78
N THR A 65 -6.85 -14.33 12.56
CA THR A 65 -7.18 -15.10 13.77
C THR A 65 -7.50 -16.56 13.50
N GLY A 66 -8.06 -16.86 12.32
CA GLY A 66 -8.33 -18.24 11.93
C GLY A 66 -7.06 -19.08 11.80
N ASN A 67 -5.91 -18.45 11.62
CA ASN A 67 -4.61 -19.11 11.51
C ASN A 67 -3.74 -18.85 12.73
N GLY A 68 -4.33 -18.42 13.85
CA GLY A 68 -3.58 -18.15 15.07
C GLY A 68 -2.99 -16.75 15.15
N GLY A 69 -3.33 -15.86 14.24
CA GLY A 69 -2.83 -14.49 14.26
C GLY A 69 -3.67 -13.58 15.16
N PRO A 70 -3.19 -12.37 15.41
CA PRO A 70 -3.84 -11.44 16.34
C PRO A 70 -4.99 -10.63 15.75
N PHE A 71 -5.23 -10.66 14.43
CA PHE A 71 -6.15 -9.74 13.78
C PHE A 71 -7.35 -10.45 13.18
N THR A 72 -8.53 -9.84 13.33
CA THR A 72 -9.71 -10.28 12.58
C THR A 72 -9.61 -9.82 11.14
N LEU A 73 -10.50 -10.32 10.29
CA LEU A 73 -10.53 -9.94 8.90
C LEU A 73 -10.74 -8.43 8.73
N VAL A 74 -11.67 -7.86 9.49
CA VAL A 74 -11.94 -6.42 9.44
C VAL A 74 -10.73 -5.62 9.87
N GLN A 75 -10.07 -6.06 10.95
CA GLN A 75 -8.88 -5.38 11.45
C GLN A 75 -7.75 -5.42 10.43
N LEU A 76 -7.54 -6.56 9.76
CA LEU A 76 -6.53 -6.68 8.71
C LEU A 76 -6.80 -5.69 7.58
N LYS A 77 -8.06 -5.59 7.16
CA LYS A 77 -8.41 -4.69 6.06
C LYS A 77 -8.17 -3.23 6.42
N VAL A 78 -8.55 -2.84 7.63
CA VAL A 78 -8.38 -1.46 8.07
C VAL A 78 -6.91 -1.11 8.24
N ILE A 79 -6.12 -2.02 8.80
CA ILE A 79 -4.67 -1.83 8.93
C ILE A 79 -4.05 -1.65 7.55
N GLN A 80 -4.44 -2.50 6.60
CA GLN A 80 -3.92 -2.42 5.24
C GLN A 80 -4.25 -1.08 4.59
N GLU A 81 -5.47 -0.59 4.76
CA GLU A 81 -5.86 0.69 4.17
C GLU A 81 -5.05 1.84 4.76
N CYS A 82 -4.82 1.84 6.08
CA CYS A 82 -4.01 2.88 6.72
C CYS A 82 -2.58 2.83 6.25
N ILE A 83 -1.98 1.65 6.22
CA ILE A 83 -0.61 1.49 5.76
C ILE A 83 -0.51 1.92 4.29
N SER A 84 -1.49 1.54 3.48
CA SER A 84 -1.53 1.91 2.07
C SER A 84 -1.50 3.42 1.89
N LEU A 85 -2.31 4.15 2.65
CA LEU A 85 -2.35 5.60 2.53
C LEU A 85 -1.06 6.26 3.00
N VAL A 86 -0.48 5.79 4.11
CA VAL A 86 0.78 6.34 4.59
C VAL A 86 1.89 6.09 3.57
N VAL A 87 2.01 4.87 3.08
CA VAL A 87 3.03 4.51 2.09
C VAL A 87 2.81 5.32 0.81
N PHE A 88 1.57 5.39 0.34
CA PHE A 88 1.24 6.16 -0.86
C PHE A 88 1.65 7.62 -0.70
N THR A 89 1.29 8.24 0.43
CA THR A 89 1.60 9.65 0.68
C THR A 89 3.11 9.89 0.65
N VAL A 90 3.87 9.06 1.36
CA VAL A 90 5.32 9.20 1.41
C VAL A 90 5.93 9.01 0.03
N MET A 91 5.52 7.96 -0.68
CA MET A 91 6.11 7.66 -1.97
C MET A 91 5.75 8.69 -3.04
N ILE A 92 4.52 9.19 -3.03
CA ILE A 92 4.11 10.22 -3.99
C ILE A 92 4.91 11.50 -3.77
N ASN A 93 5.12 11.89 -2.52
CA ASN A 93 5.94 13.06 -2.23
C ASN A 93 7.39 12.88 -2.68
N MET A 94 7.92 11.66 -2.55
CA MET A 94 9.29 11.38 -2.99
C MET A 94 9.41 11.29 -4.50
N MET A 95 8.41 10.69 -5.17
CA MET A 95 8.49 10.40 -6.60
C MET A 95 8.06 11.58 -7.46
N PHE A 96 7.00 12.26 -7.06
CA PHE A 96 6.40 13.32 -7.90
C PHE A 96 6.58 14.71 -7.33
N GLY A 97 7.17 14.83 -6.16
CA GLY A 97 7.53 16.11 -5.56
C GLY A 97 6.31 16.94 -5.17
N ASN A 98 5.89 17.81 -6.06
CA ASN A 98 4.89 18.83 -5.75
C ASN A 98 3.47 18.43 -6.14
N GLN A 99 3.12 17.16 -6.02
CA GLN A 99 1.74 16.73 -6.29
C GLN A 99 0.76 17.21 -5.21
N GLY A 100 1.25 17.97 -4.26
CA GLY A 100 0.44 18.83 -3.45
C GLY A 100 -0.54 18.13 -2.54
N LEU A 101 -0.09 17.78 -1.33
CA LEU A 101 -1.02 17.43 -0.29
C LEU A 101 -1.56 18.72 0.31
N HIS A 102 -2.87 18.89 0.20
CA HIS A 102 -3.55 20.03 0.81
C HIS A 102 -3.99 19.68 2.23
N TRP A 103 -4.40 20.69 3.00
CA TRP A 103 -4.84 20.47 4.37
C TRP A 103 -6.00 19.47 4.48
N ASN A 104 -6.85 19.42 3.46
CA ASN A 104 -7.98 18.48 3.47
C ASN A 104 -7.52 17.04 3.39
N HIS A 105 -6.37 16.77 2.79
CA HIS A 105 -5.80 15.43 2.78
C HIS A 105 -5.35 15.01 4.17
N TYR A 106 -4.74 15.93 4.92
CA TYR A 106 -4.35 15.63 6.29
C TYR A 106 -5.57 15.40 7.18
N LEU A 107 -6.65 16.15 6.94
CA LEU A 107 -7.90 15.94 7.66
C LEU A 107 -8.46 14.53 7.37
N ALA A 108 -8.40 14.10 6.12
CA ALA A 108 -8.82 12.75 5.75
C ALA A 108 -8.00 11.68 6.47
N PHE A 109 -6.69 11.88 6.58
CA PHE A 109 -5.84 10.96 7.32
C PHE A 109 -6.23 10.90 8.79
N LEU A 110 -6.58 12.03 9.37
CA LEU A 110 -7.05 12.07 10.76
C LEU A 110 -8.31 11.22 10.94
N PHE A 111 -9.26 11.33 10.02
CA PHE A 111 -10.47 10.49 10.07
C PHE A 111 -10.14 9.00 9.92
N LEU A 112 -9.13 8.68 9.11
CA LEU A 112 -8.69 7.28 8.98
C LEU A 112 -8.10 6.76 10.28
N VAL A 113 -7.32 7.57 10.98
CA VAL A 113 -6.79 7.18 12.29
C VAL A 113 -7.94 6.93 13.26
N ALA A 114 -8.96 7.79 13.23
CA ALA A 114 -10.14 7.61 14.06
C ALA A 114 -10.87 6.31 13.70
N ALA A 115 -10.97 6.00 12.41
CA ALA A 115 -11.62 4.77 11.96
C ALA A 115 -10.88 3.53 12.47
N VAL A 116 -9.56 3.55 12.43
CA VAL A 116 -8.76 2.44 12.95
C VAL A 116 -9.02 2.26 14.45
N TYR A 117 -9.03 3.36 15.17
CA TYR A 117 -9.29 3.32 16.62
C TYR A 117 -10.65 2.67 16.91
N LEU A 118 -11.68 3.07 16.17
CA LEU A 118 -13.03 2.52 16.36
C LEU A 118 -13.08 1.02 16.04
N VAL A 119 -12.38 0.58 15.02
CA VAL A 119 -12.35 -0.83 14.64
C VAL A 119 -11.72 -1.66 15.75
N PHE A 120 -10.72 -1.13 16.44
CA PHE A 120 -10.02 -1.87 17.47
C PHE A 120 -10.66 -1.76 18.86
N LEU A 121 -11.74 -0.97 19.00
CA LEU A 121 -12.44 -0.88 20.27
C LEU A 121 -13.13 -2.18 20.68
N LYS A 122 -13.48 -3.02 19.72
CA LYS A 122 -14.19 -4.27 20.02
C LYS A 122 -13.52 -5.48 19.40
#